data_90921cebe98afdfefbac6cd2f96d381e
#
_entry.id   90921cebe98afdfefbac6cd2f96d381e
#
_cell.length_a   1.000
_cell.length_b   1.000
_cell.length_c   1.000
_cell.angle_alpha   90.00
_cell.angle_beta   90.00
_cell.angle_gamma   90.00
#
_symmetry.space_group_name_H-M   'P 1'
#
loop_
_entity.id
_entity.type
_entity.pdbx_description
1 polymer ?
#
loop_
_entity_poly.entity_id
_entity_poly.type
_entity_poly.pdbx_seq_one_letter_code
_entity_poly.pdbx_strand_id
1 'polypeptide(L)'
;LMVEEPFGPVAPITRFKDTDEVLKRANALPFGLTGFVFTGSIKTSERMVNGLEVGMVNVNHFGITLAETPFGGVKDSGIGSEGGSETFDGYLVTKFVSQASPA
;
A
#
# COMPACT_ATOMS: atom_id res chain seq x y z
N LEU A 1 11.46 -18.24 4.11
CA LEU A 1 11.64 -16.77 4.29
C LEU A 1 11.21 -15.93 3.09
N MET A 2 11.25 -16.48 1.87
CA MET A 2 10.86 -15.74 0.64
C MET A 2 9.43 -16.07 0.18
N VAL A 3 8.69 -16.87 0.91
CA VAL A 3 7.32 -17.31 0.60
C VAL A 3 6.37 -17.03 1.76
N GLU A 4 6.89 -17.09 2.99
CA GLU A 4 6.15 -16.79 4.21
C GLU A 4 6.75 -15.54 4.85
N GLU A 5 5.90 -14.65 5.34
CA GLU A 5 6.32 -13.46 6.07
C GLU A 5 6.96 -13.86 7.41
N PRO A 6 8.25 -13.51 7.65
CA PRO A 6 8.91 -13.83 8.90
C PRO A 6 8.52 -12.85 10.01
N PHE A 7 7.78 -13.30 11.02
CA PHE A 7 7.56 -12.54 12.25
C PHE A 7 8.71 -12.78 13.22
N GLY A 8 9.73 -11.91 13.18
CA GLY A 8 10.92 -12.02 14.03
C GLY A 8 12.03 -11.07 13.60
N PRO A 9 13.16 -11.04 14.31
CA PRO A 9 14.28 -10.14 14.03
C PRO A 9 15.12 -10.63 12.82
N VAL A 10 14.48 -10.78 11.66
CA VAL A 10 15.11 -11.26 10.42
C VAL A 10 14.87 -10.26 9.31
N ALA A 11 15.93 -9.84 8.64
CA ALA A 11 15.89 -8.97 7.46
C ALA A 11 16.58 -9.67 6.28
N PRO A 12 15.84 -10.32 5.37
CA PRO A 12 16.42 -10.89 4.16
C PRO A 12 16.85 -9.78 3.20
N ILE A 13 18.12 -9.79 2.81
CA ILE A 13 18.69 -8.82 1.90
C ILE A 13 19.06 -9.52 0.59
N THR A 14 18.58 -9.00 -0.52
CA THR A 14 18.89 -9.55 -1.85
C THR A 14 19.32 -8.45 -2.81
N ARG A 15 20.17 -8.79 -3.78
CA ARG A 15 20.56 -7.88 -4.87
C ARG A 15 19.59 -8.02 -6.03
N PHE A 16 19.48 -6.97 -6.82
CA PHE A 16 18.77 -6.94 -8.10
C PHE A 16 19.61 -6.22 -9.15
N LYS A 17 19.33 -6.42 -10.43
CA LYS A 17 20.09 -5.86 -11.54
C LYS A 17 19.48 -4.55 -12.05
N ASP A 18 18.16 -4.51 -12.12
CA ASP A 18 17.41 -3.38 -12.66
C ASP A 18 16.04 -3.23 -12.01
N THR A 19 15.35 -2.14 -12.33
CA THR A 19 14.06 -1.79 -11.75
C THR A 19 12.96 -2.80 -12.09
N ASP A 20 13.02 -3.43 -13.27
CA ASP A 20 12.00 -4.38 -13.71
C ASP A 20 12.10 -5.69 -12.94
N GLU A 21 13.32 -6.16 -12.72
CA GLU A 21 13.57 -7.32 -11.88
C GLU A 21 13.07 -7.10 -10.45
N VAL A 22 13.41 -5.96 -9.83
CA VAL A 22 13.00 -5.72 -8.44
C VAL A 22 11.50 -5.57 -8.31
N LEU A 23 10.81 -4.90 -9.24
CA LEU A 23 9.35 -4.80 -9.24
C LEU A 23 8.69 -6.16 -9.37
N LYS A 24 9.14 -6.98 -10.31
CA LYS A 24 8.63 -8.35 -10.48
C LYS A 24 8.76 -9.18 -9.21
N ARG A 25 9.91 -9.08 -8.54
CA ARG A 25 10.18 -9.82 -7.29
C ARG A 25 9.39 -9.26 -6.11
N ALA A 26 9.29 -7.94 -5.98
CA ALA A 26 8.53 -7.29 -4.91
C ALA A 26 7.04 -7.62 -4.99
N ASN A 27 6.49 -7.74 -6.20
CA ASN A 27 5.08 -8.04 -6.44
C ASN A 27 4.75 -9.54 -6.48
N ALA A 28 5.75 -10.43 -6.36
CA ALA A 28 5.56 -11.87 -6.51
C ALA A 28 4.83 -12.54 -5.35
N LEU A 29 4.74 -11.88 -4.20
CA LEU A 29 4.04 -12.40 -3.03
C LEU A 29 2.58 -11.91 -3.00
N PRO A 30 1.70 -12.65 -2.32
CA PRO A 30 0.30 -12.24 -2.15
C PRO A 30 0.12 -11.12 -1.13
N PHE A 31 1.18 -10.49 -0.67
CA PHE A 31 1.17 -9.41 0.31
C PHE A 31 1.48 -8.07 -0.33
N GLY A 32 0.89 -7.00 0.20
CA GLY A 32 1.10 -5.65 -0.32
C GLY A 32 0.69 -4.57 0.68
N LEU A 33 1.39 -4.47 1.82
CA LEU A 33 1.11 -3.41 2.80
C LEU A 33 1.91 -2.15 2.49
N THR A 34 3.23 -2.22 2.55
CA THR A 34 4.10 -1.05 2.44
C THR A 34 5.33 -1.34 1.60
N GLY A 35 5.70 -0.39 0.75
CA GLY A 35 6.97 -0.35 0.05
C GLY A 35 7.79 0.88 0.44
N PHE A 36 9.10 0.69 0.64
CA PHE A 36 10.04 1.79 0.88
C PHE A 36 11.04 1.85 -0.27
N VAL A 37 11.16 3.01 -0.90
CA VAL A 37 12.02 3.23 -2.05
C VAL A 37 13.04 4.31 -1.71
N PHE A 38 14.32 4.02 -1.84
CA PHE A 38 15.40 4.98 -1.66
C PHE A 38 16.12 5.20 -2.97
N THR A 39 16.02 6.40 -3.54
CA THR A 39 16.61 6.74 -4.84
C THR A 39 16.85 8.25 -4.98
N GLY A 40 17.89 8.61 -5.71
CA GLY A 40 18.12 10.00 -6.14
C GLY A 40 17.50 10.32 -7.50
N SER A 41 16.85 9.36 -8.16
CA SER A 41 16.28 9.51 -9.50
C SER A 41 14.75 9.65 -9.43
N ILE A 42 14.23 10.78 -9.90
CA ILE A 42 12.78 11.02 -10.03
C ILE A 42 12.15 9.96 -10.92
N LYS A 43 12.76 9.64 -12.06
CA LYS A 43 12.26 8.61 -12.99
C LYS A 43 12.15 7.23 -12.32
N THR A 44 13.13 6.86 -11.50
CA THR A 44 13.10 5.60 -10.75
C THR A 44 12.02 5.64 -9.67
N SER A 45 11.89 6.76 -8.96
CA SER A 45 10.85 6.97 -7.97
C SER A 45 9.45 6.77 -8.57
N GLU A 46 9.13 7.47 -9.65
CA GLU A 46 7.84 7.35 -10.34
C GLU A 46 7.56 5.92 -10.81
N ARG A 47 8.57 5.26 -11.40
CA ARG A 47 8.42 3.88 -11.83
C ARG A 47 8.14 2.93 -10.68
N MET A 48 8.83 3.08 -9.55
CA MET A 48 8.63 2.24 -8.37
C MET A 48 7.28 2.52 -7.71
N VAL A 49 6.90 3.77 -7.53
CA VAL A 49 5.61 4.16 -6.94
C VAL A 49 4.44 3.60 -7.75
N ASN A 50 4.50 3.71 -9.07
CA ASN A 50 3.44 3.20 -9.95
C ASN A 50 3.48 1.68 -10.17
N GLY A 51 4.63 1.05 -9.95
CA GLY A 51 4.81 -0.37 -10.23
C GLY A 51 4.67 -1.29 -9.02
N LEU A 52 4.82 -0.77 -7.79
CA LEU A 52 4.64 -1.57 -6.59
C LEU A 52 3.15 -1.80 -6.29
N GLU A 53 2.78 -3.06 -6.12
CA GLU A 53 1.43 -3.49 -5.77
C GLU A 53 1.25 -3.53 -4.24
N VAL A 54 1.34 -2.37 -3.62
CA VAL A 54 1.21 -2.18 -2.17
C VAL A 54 0.25 -1.02 -1.87
N GLY A 55 -0.32 -1.00 -0.68
CA GLY A 55 -1.23 0.07 -0.28
C GLY A 55 -0.54 1.38 0.04
N MET A 56 0.74 1.33 0.45
CA MET A 56 1.51 2.51 0.82
C MET A 56 2.91 2.45 0.22
N VAL A 57 3.38 3.57 -0.34
CA VAL A 57 4.76 3.70 -0.82
C VAL A 57 5.38 4.95 -0.21
N ASN A 58 6.55 4.79 0.40
CA ASN A 58 7.35 5.90 0.91
C ASN A 58 8.64 6.04 0.12
N VAL A 59 8.97 7.25 -0.26
CA VAL A 59 10.19 7.55 -1.00
C VAL A 59 11.13 8.36 -0.14
N ASN A 60 12.34 7.83 0.09
CA ASN A 60 13.43 8.45 0.83
C ASN A 60 13.12 8.76 2.32
N HIS A 61 12.10 8.14 2.91
CA HIS A 61 11.80 8.23 4.34
C HIS A 61 11.03 6.99 4.84
N PHE A 62 10.85 6.87 6.17
CA PHE A 62 10.16 5.76 6.83
C PHE A 62 8.83 6.15 7.50
N GLY A 63 8.40 7.41 7.38
CA GLY A 63 7.17 7.88 8.03
C GLY A 63 5.92 7.42 7.28
N ILE A 64 5.21 6.43 7.80
CA ILE A 64 4.01 5.84 7.18
C ILE A 64 2.72 6.05 7.98
N THR A 65 2.81 6.57 9.20
CA THR A 65 1.66 6.69 10.09
C THR A 65 1.38 8.15 10.42
N LEU A 66 0.57 8.78 9.61
CA LEU A 66 0.01 10.10 9.87
C LEU A 66 -1.51 9.96 9.94
N ALA A 67 -2.15 10.65 10.88
CA ALA A 67 -3.60 10.56 11.07
C ALA A 67 -4.39 11.02 9.82
N GLU A 68 -3.79 11.90 9.03
CA GLU A 68 -4.38 12.50 7.84
C GLU A 68 -4.21 11.66 6.56
N THR A 69 -3.42 10.59 6.63
CA THR A 69 -3.12 9.76 5.46
C THR A 69 -3.72 8.37 5.57
N PRO A 70 -4.22 7.78 4.47
CA PRO A 70 -4.75 6.43 4.50
C PRO A 70 -3.63 5.42 4.81
N PHE A 71 -3.92 4.52 5.73
CA PHE A 71 -3.08 3.39 6.09
C PHE A 71 -3.83 2.11 5.76
N GLY A 72 -3.35 1.33 4.83
CA GLY A 72 -3.99 0.08 4.42
C GLY A 72 -3.16 -0.70 3.44
N GLY A 73 -3.46 -1.99 3.34
CA GLY A 73 -2.83 -2.92 2.43
C GLY A 73 -3.73 -3.29 1.26
N VAL A 74 -3.13 -3.94 0.29
CA VAL A 74 -3.82 -4.61 -0.82
C VAL A 74 -3.49 -6.10 -0.79
N LYS A 75 -4.12 -6.90 -1.65
CA LYS A 75 -3.97 -8.36 -1.67
C LYS A 75 -4.30 -8.97 -0.28
N ASP A 76 -3.55 -9.96 0.17
CA ASP A 76 -3.76 -10.61 1.47
C ASP A 76 -3.32 -9.74 2.68
N SER A 77 -2.72 -8.58 2.43
CA SER A 77 -2.36 -7.64 3.51
C SER A 77 -3.54 -6.87 4.10
N GLY A 78 -4.71 -6.93 3.49
CA GLY A 78 -5.94 -6.38 4.08
C GLY A 78 -6.91 -5.79 3.08
N ILE A 79 -8.06 -5.38 3.62
CA ILE A 79 -9.16 -4.75 2.91
C ILE A 79 -9.51 -3.45 3.63
N GLY A 80 -9.66 -2.36 2.87
CA GLY A 80 -9.96 -1.03 3.42
C GLY A 80 -8.74 -0.30 3.95
N SER A 81 -8.99 0.86 4.57
CA SER A 81 -7.96 1.76 5.08
C SER A 81 -8.32 2.32 6.43
N GLU A 82 -7.31 2.59 7.24
CA GLU A 82 -7.38 3.40 8.46
C GLU A 82 -6.77 4.77 8.18
N GLY A 83 -7.09 5.78 8.97
CA GLY A 83 -6.59 7.15 8.76
C GLY A 83 -7.15 7.81 7.50
N GLY A 84 -6.94 9.11 7.35
CA GLY A 84 -7.48 9.88 6.24
C GLY A 84 -9.01 9.90 6.17
N SER A 85 -9.55 10.43 5.08
CA SER A 85 -10.99 10.43 4.79
C SER A 85 -11.52 9.04 4.43
N GLU A 86 -10.68 8.19 3.89
CA GLU A 86 -10.98 6.83 3.42
C GLU A 86 -11.33 5.86 4.56
N THR A 87 -10.98 6.21 5.81
CA THR A 87 -11.35 5.46 7.00
C THR A 87 -12.85 5.15 7.07
N PHE A 88 -13.69 6.10 6.65
CA PHE A 88 -15.14 5.95 6.77
C PHE A 88 -15.75 5.00 5.74
N ASP A 89 -15.09 4.73 4.64
CA ASP A 89 -15.64 3.93 3.54
C ASP A 89 -16.00 2.50 3.98
N GLY A 90 -15.22 1.94 4.90
CA GLY A 90 -15.46 0.61 5.46
C GLY A 90 -16.59 0.54 6.50
N TYR A 91 -17.06 1.67 7.01
CA TYR A 91 -18.07 1.76 8.08
C TYR A 91 -19.39 2.36 7.63
N LEU A 92 -19.48 2.87 6.43
CA LEU A 92 -20.65 3.55 5.89
C LEU A 92 -21.25 2.77 4.73
N VAL A 93 -22.57 2.86 4.61
CA VAL A 93 -23.31 2.35 3.46
C VAL A 93 -24.14 3.47 2.85
N THR A 94 -24.17 3.54 1.52
CA THR A 94 -24.99 4.51 0.81
C THR A 94 -26.44 4.06 0.82
N LYS A 95 -27.36 4.96 1.26
CA LYS A 95 -28.79 4.75 1.19
C LYS A 95 -29.45 5.85 0.34
N PHE A 96 -30.14 5.46 -0.68
CA PHE A 96 -31.02 6.38 -1.41
C PHE A 96 -32.37 6.50 -0.69
N VAL A 97 -32.83 7.73 -0.47
CA VAL A 97 -34.16 8.01 0.09
C VAL A 97 -34.84 9.01 -0.82
N SER A 98 -36.08 8.70 -1.24
CA SER A 98 -36.97 9.63 -1.93
C SER A 98 -38.26 9.73 -1.14
N GLN A 99 -38.67 10.97 -0.84
CA GLN A 99 -39.89 11.24 -0.08
C GLN A 99 -40.73 12.30 -0.81
N ALA A 100 -41.98 11.98 -1.07
CA ALA A 100 -42.97 12.95 -1.52
C ALA A 100 -43.68 13.56 -0.32
N SER A 101 -44.08 14.83 -0.40
CA SER A 101 -44.96 15.43 0.59
C SER A 101 -46.31 14.69 0.61
N PRO A 102 -46.88 14.42 1.81
CA PRO A 102 -48.25 13.95 1.86
C PRO A 102 -49.17 14.98 1.21
N ALA A 103 -50.13 14.50 0.41
CA ALA A 103 -51.15 15.32 -0.22
C ALA A 103 -52.11 15.90 0.84
#